data_d0cbb81c04f90d6f3403bbfd46ed7eba
#
_entry.id   d0cbb81c04f90d6f3403bbfd46ed7eba
#
_cell.length_a   1.000
_cell.length_b   1.000
_cell.length_c   1.000
_cell.angle_alpha   90.00
_cell.angle_beta   90.00
_cell.angle_gamma   90.00
#
_symmetry.space_group_name_H-M   'P 1'
#
loop_
_entity.id
_entity.type
_entity.pdbx_description
1 polymer ?
#
loop_
_entity_poly.entity_id
_entity_poly.type
_entity_poly.pdbx_seq_one_letter_code
_entity_poly.pdbx_strand_id
1 'polypeptide(L)'
;FTMGNVVITLDETNVDQNAPTGSGRVTENTYNVYPGQTVTKDPTVHNTGSNAAYIRATVTVSNWATLSKELYPSVALVDTLKELVGSFGEGWSVVGAAADNSGAVTFTLKYDRQLAVGADTAPMFQQVTVPAGLGNENASSFKTMTVQAQAIQADGFTSWNDAFAAFDAK
;
A
#
# COMPACT_ATOMS: atom_id res chain seq x y z
N PHE A 1 12.92 -15.87 30.67
CA PHE A 1 13.25 -15.40 29.33
C PHE A 1 11.97 -15.33 28.50
N THR A 2 11.56 -14.14 28.17
CA THR A 2 10.33 -13.89 27.43
C THR A 2 10.68 -13.37 26.05
N MET A 3 10.22 -14.04 25.02
CA MET A 3 10.33 -13.54 23.64
C MET A 3 9.18 -12.60 23.35
N GLY A 4 9.51 -11.40 22.86
CA GLY A 4 8.51 -10.50 22.32
C GLY A 4 8.02 -10.98 20.97
N ASN A 5 6.91 -10.44 20.51
CA ASN A 5 6.39 -10.73 19.19
C ASN A 5 6.14 -9.45 18.39
N VAL A 6 6.14 -9.61 17.08
CA VAL A 6 5.77 -8.56 16.15
C VAL A 6 4.40 -8.90 15.60
N VAL A 7 3.44 -8.03 15.89
CA VAL A 7 2.07 -8.14 15.38
C VAL A 7 1.66 -6.78 14.84
N ILE A 8 1.23 -6.76 13.59
CA ILE A 8 0.68 -5.56 12.98
C ILE A 8 -0.71 -5.82 12.44
N THR A 9 -1.49 -4.76 12.33
CA THR A 9 -2.73 -4.75 11.58
C THR A 9 -2.66 -3.68 10.51
N LEU A 10 -3.37 -3.90 9.42
CA LEU A 10 -3.50 -2.96 8.31
C LEU A 10 -4.99 -2.72 8.08
N ASP A 11 -5.39 -1.47 8.11
CA ASP A 11 -6.78 -1.10 7.87
C ASP A 11 -6.87 0.25 7.14
N GLU A 12 -8.08 0.59 6.74
CA GLU A 12 -8.39 1.84 6.05
C GLU A 12 -9.76 2.35 6.48
N THR A 13 -10.04 3.65 6.25
CA THR A 13 -11.34 4.24 6.54
C THR A 13 -12.43 3.51 5.77
N ASN A 14 -13.50 3.16 6.46
CA ASN A 14 -14.66 2.54 5.83
C ASN A 14 -15.40 3.58 4.96
N VAL A 15 -15.42 3.33 3.67
CA VAL A 15 -16.13 4.15 2.67
C VAL A 15 -17.20 3.35 1.93
N ASP A 16 -17.44 2.09 2.32
CA ASP A 16 -18.46 1.25 1.71
C ASP A 16 -19.84 1.78 2.10
N GLN A 17 -20.57 2.24 1.10
CA GLN A 17 -21.91 2.81 1.30
C GLN A 17 -22.93 1.78 1.79
N ASN A 18 -22.63 0.50 1.64
CA ASN A 18 -23.48 -0.59 2.11
C ASN A 18 -23.10 -1.09 3.51
N ALA A 19 -22.02 -0.55 4.07
CA ALA A 19 -21.59 -0.93 5.41
C ALA A 19 -22.52 -0.31 6.47
N PRO A 20 -22.69 -0.97 7.62
CA PRO A 20 -23.47 -0.39 8.72
C PRO A 20 -22.91 0.97 9.14
N THR A 21 -23.81 1.90 9.41
CA THR A 21 -23.46 3.23 9.93
C THR A 21 -22.61 3.07 11.20
N GLY A 22 -21.49 3.76 11.26
CA GLY A 22 -20.58 3.72 12.41
C GLY A 22 -19.46 2.68 12.32
N SER A 23 -19.35 1.95 11.22
CA SER A 23 -18.16 1.13 10.96
C SER A 23 -16.96 2.07 10.75
N GLY A 24 -15.98 2.02 11.65
CA GLY A 24 -14.85 2.95 11.64
C GLY A 24 -13.80 2.61 10.59
N ARG A 25 -12.86 1.74 10.94
CA ARG A 25 -11.80 1.29 10.03
C ARG A 25 -12.04 -0.18 9.65
N VAL A 26 -11.72 -0.52 8.40
CA VAL A 26 -11.97 -1.85 7.84
C VAL A 26 -10.72 -2.35 7.11
N THR A 27 -10.66 -3.66 6.87
CA THR A 27 -9.56 -4.28 6.14
C THR A 27 -9.80 -4.30 4.63
N GLU A 28 -11.02 -4.05 4.19
CA GLU A 28 -11.39 -4.09 2.78
C GLU A 28 -12.58 -3.14 2.52
N ASN A 29 -12.50 -2.42 1.40
CA ASN A 29 -13.59 -1.62 0.87
C ASN A 29 -13.91 -2.05 -0.56
N THR A 30 -15.17 -1.92 -0.95
CA THR A 30 -15.62 -2.08 -2.32
C THR A 30 -15.98 -0.71 -2.89
N TYR A 31 -15.44 -0.40 -4.06
CA TYR A 31 -15.66 0.87 -4.75
C TYR A 31 -16.35 0.62 -6.08
N ASN A 32 -17.38 1.42 -6.38
CA ASN A 32 -17.92 1.54 -7.73
C ASN A 32 -17.31 2.81 -8.34
N VAL A 33 -16.32 2.63 -9.21
CA VAL A 33 -15.52 3.74 -9.72
C VAL A 33 -15.72 3.95 -11.22
N TYR A 34 -15.50 5.20 -11.66
CA TYR A 34 -15.50 5.61 -13.05
C TYR A 34 -14.25 6.45 -13.35
N PRO A 35 -13.85 6.55 -14.64
CA PRO A 35 -12.66 7.32 -15.01
C PRO A 35 -12.73 8.77 -14.50
N GLY A 36 -11.64 9.24 -13.91
CA GLY A 36 -11.51 10.58 -13.33
C GLY A 36 -11.99 10.71 -11.89
N GLN A 37 -12.64 9.70 -11.35
CA GLN A 37 -13.13 9.74 -9.97
C GLN A 37 -11.98 9.61 -8.96
N THR A 38 -12.05 10.40 -7.88
CA THR A 38 -11.18 10.24 -6.71
C THR A 38 -11.95 9.62 -5.57
N VAL A 39 -11.41 8.58 -4.97
CA VAL A 39 -11.99 7.89 -3.82
C VAL A 39 -11.04 7.94 -2.64
N THR A 40 -11.58 7.97 -1.42
CA THR A 40 -10.79 7.89 -0.20
C THR A 40 -10.22 6.48 -0.04
N LYS A 41 -8.90 6.41 0.15
CA LYS A 41 -8.21 5.16 0.50
C LYS A 41 -6.96 5.53 1.29
N ASP A 42 -6.96 5.18 2.57
CA ASP A 42 -5.95 5.64 3.53
C ASP A 42 -5.35 4.47 4.35
N PRO A 43 -4.70 3.51 3.69
CA PRO A 43 -4.17 2.35 4.40
C PRO A 43 -3.14 2.76 5.45
N THR A 44 -3.36 2.27 6.66
CA THR A 44 -2.58 2.61 7.85
C THR A 44 -2.17 1.35 8.58
N VAL A 45 -0.91 1.29 9.02
CA VAL A 45 -0.38 0.16 9.78
C VAL A 45 -0.33 0.50 11.26
N HIS A 46 -0.81 -0.43 12.08
CA HIS A 46 -0.80 -0.32 13.54
C HIS A 46 0.08 -1.42 14.13
N ASN A 47 0.97 -1.07 15.06
CA ASN A 47 1.77 -2.05 15.79
C ASN A 47 1.05 -2.44 17.08
N THR A 48 0.46 -3.63 17.08
CA THR A 48 -0.25 -4.19 18.22
C THR A 48 0.56 -5.26 18.96
N GLY A 49 1.81 -5.43 18.58
CA GLY A 49 2.72 -6.39 19.22
C GLY A 49 3.43 -5.81 20.44
N SER A 50 4.45 -6.48 20.89
CA SER A 50 5.24 -6.12 22.07
C SER A 50 6.64 -5.57 21.73
N ASN A 51 7.01 -5.50 20.46
CA ASN A 51 8.29 -4.97 20.00
C ASN A 51 8.10 -3.89 18.94
N ALA A 52 9.00 -2.89 18.94
CA ALA A 52 9.12 -1.97 17.81
C ALA A 52 9.50 -2.75 16.54
N ALA A 53 9.05 -2.27 15.39
CA ALA A 53 9.21 -2.97 14.12
C ALA A 53 9.58 -2.03 12.97
N TYR A 54 10.33 -2.56 12.01
CA TYR A 54 10.44 -1.98 10.68
C TYR A 54 9.27 -2.45 9.84
N ILE A 55 8.72 -1.56 9.02
CA ILE A 55 7.51 -1.81 8.23
C ILE A 55 7.82 -1.69 6.74
N ARG A 56 7.35 -2.68 5.99
CA ARG A 56 7.33 -2.67 4.53
C ARG A 56 5.89 -2.92 4.08
N ALA A 57 5.47 -2.24 3.04
CA ALA A 57 4.16 -2.47 2.45
C ALA A 57 4.29 -2.79 0.96
N THR A 58 3.30 -3.47 0.43
CA THR A 58 3.15 -3.68 -1.00
C THR A 58 1.78 -3.21 -1.45
N VAL A 59 1.75 -2.57 -2.62
CA VAL A 59 0.52 -2.15 -3.29
C VAL A 59 0.52 -2.82 -4.66
N THR A 60 -0.45 -3.69 -4.89
CA THR A 60 -0.58 -4.41 -6.17
C THR A 60 -1.78 -3.87 -6.93
N VAL A 61 -1.54 -3.42 -8.16
CA VAL A 61 -2.56 -2.85 -9.04
C VAL A 61 -2.76 -3.76 -10.23
N SER A 62 -3.99 -4.23 -10.43
CA SER A 62 -4.33 -5.15 -11.52
C SER A 62 -4.15 -4.49 -12.90
N ASN A 63 -3.61 -5.24 -13.84
CA ASN A 63 -3.40 -4.84 -15.25
C ASN A 63 -2.59 -3.54 -15.43
N TRP A 64 -1.86 -3.12 -14.44
CA TRP A 64 -1.17 -1.82 -14.43
C TRP A 64 0.07 -1.81 -15.35
N ALA A 65 0.67 -2.96 -15.63
CA ALA A 65 1.82 -3.03 -16.55
C ALA A 65 1.47 -2.49 -17.94
N THR A 66 0.29 -2.82 -18.45
CA THR A 66 -0.19 -2.31 -19.75
C THR A 66 -0.74 -0.89 -19.62
N LEU A 67 -1.61 -0.66 -18.64
CA LEU A 67 -2.27 0.64 -18.47
C LEU A 67 -1.29 1.77 -18.21
N SER A 68 -0.26 1.54 -17.39
CA SER A 68 0.73 2.58 -17.10
C SER A 68 1.53 3.01 -18.32
N LYS A 69 1.85 2.08 -19.21
CA LYS A 69 2.54 2.40 -20.47
C LYS A 69 1.67 3.19 -21.43
N GLU A 70 0.38 2.89 -21.47
CA GLU A 70 -0.56 3.62 -22.33
C GLU A 70 -0.85 5.03 -21.81
N LEU A 71 -1.05 5.15 -20.50
CA LEU A 71 -1.44 6.41 -19.87
C LEU A 71 -0.25 7.33 -19.57
N TYR A 72 0.89 6.76 -19.19
CA TYR A 72 2.07 7.47 -18.70
C TYR A 72 3.35 6.94 -19.37
N PRO A 73 3.45 7.02 -20.72
CA PRO A 73 4.56 6.39 -21.45
C PRO A 73 5.94 6.95 -21.12
N SER A 74 6.00 8.17 -20.57
CA SER A 74 7.26 8.83 -20.19
C SER A 74 7.60 8.72 -18.71
N VAL A 75 6.79 8.01 -17.93
CA VAL A 75 7.00 7.85 -16.48
C VAL A 75 7.55 6.46 -16.20
N ALA A 76 8.62 6.39 -15.41
CA ALA A 76 9.18 5.11 -14.99
C ALA A 76 8.15 4.33 -14.17
N LEU A 77 8.13 3.01 -14.32
CA LEU A 77 7.12 2.16 -13.66
C LEU A 77 7.05 2.42 -12.15
N VAL A 78 8.18 2.54 -11.49
CA VAL A 78 8.28 2.79 -10.03
C VAL A 78 7.62 4.11 -9.61
N ASP A 79 7.53 5.07 -10.50
CA ASP A 79 6.95 6.39 -10.24
C ASP A 79 5.47 6.49 -10.60
N THR A 80 4.91 5.45 -11.23
CA THR A 80 3.52 5.50 -11.70
C THR A 80 2.49 5.35 -10.59
N LEU A 81 2.84 4.81 -9.43
CA LEU A 81 1.90 4.77 -8.29
C LEU A 81 1.49 6.17 -7.86
N LYS A 82 2.41 7.13 -7.94
CA LYS A 82 2.14 8.53 -7.62
C LYS A 82 1.05 9.14 -8.51
N GLU A 83 0.95 8.69 -9.75
CA GLU A 83 -0.12 9.14 -10.66
C GLU A 83 -1.52 8.71 -10.17
N LEU A 84 -1.59 7.60 -9.43
CA LEU A 84 -2.83 7.11 -8.84
C LEU A 84 -3.16 7.75 -7.50
N VAL A 85 -2.16 7.98 -6.65
CA VAL A 85 -2.39 8.37 -5.25
C VAL A 85 -2.08 9.85 -4.97
N GLY A 86 -1.41 10.53 -5.88
CA GLY A 86 -1.04 11.94 -5.77
C GLY A 86 0.16 12.19 -4.86
N SER A 87 0.07 11.82 -3.60
CA SER A 87 1.15 11.99 -2.63
C SER A 87 1.16 10.83 -1.64
N PHE A 88 2.33 10.60 -1.05
CA PHE A 88 2.49 9.61 0.03
C PHE A 88 2.45 10.28 1.39
N GLY A 89 1.98 9.55 2.40
CA GLY A 89 2.02 10.00 3.77
C GLY A 89 3.44 10.12 4.32
N GLU A 90 3.57 10.83 5.42
CA GLU A 90 4.87 11.05 6.05
C GLU A 90 5.58 9.72 6.35
N GLY A 91 6.82 9.63 5.96
CA GLY A 91 7.67 8.45 6.16
C GLY A 91 7.55 7.39 5.08
N TRP A 92 6.60 7.47 4.20
CA TRP A 92 6.39 6.48 3.14
C TRP A 92 7.02 6.88 1.82
N SER A 93 7.69 5.93 1.19
CA SER A 93 8.28 6.10 -0.16
C SER A 93 8.24 4.79 -0.92
N VAL A 94 8.15 4.89 -2.24
CA VAL A 94 8.24 3.72 -3.14
C VAL A 94 9.72 3.41 -3.38
N VAL A 95 10.09 2.16 -3.13
CA VAL A 95 11.48 1.68 -3.31
C VAL A 95 11.62 0.66 -4.43
N GLY A 96 10.53 0.20 -5.00
CA GLY A 96 10.57 -0.75 -6.11
C GLY A 96 9.20 -0.98 -6.73
N ALA A 97 9.21 -1.52 -7.95
CA ALA A 97 8.02 -1.94 -8.67
C ALA A 97 8.37 -3.10 -9.59
N ALA A 98 7.50 -4.09 -9.68
CA ALA A 98 7.67 -5.23 -10.57
C ALA A 98 6.33 -5.70 -11.12
N ALA A 99 6.31 -5.99 -12.42
CA ALA A 99 5.16 -6.60 -13.08
C ALA A 99 5.25 -8.12 -12.98
N ASP A 100 4.11 -8.77 -12.79
CA ASP A 100 4.02 -10.22 -12.85
C ASP A 100 3.47 -10.70 -14.22
N ASN A 101 3.33 -12.02 -14.35
CA ASN A 101 2.87 -12.63 -15.60
C ASN A 101 1.39 -12.33 -15.92
N SER A 102 0.60 -11.91 -14.93
CA SER A 102 -0.80 -11.51 -15.13
C SER A 102 -0.94 -10.06 -15.61
N GLY A 103 0.15 -9.29 -15.61
CA GLY A 103 0.13 -7.87 -15.93
C GLY A 103 -0.15 -6.96 -14.72
N ALA A 104 -0.31 -7.52 -13.53
CA ALA A 104 -0.37 -6.73 -12.31
C ALA A 104 1.01 -6.17 -11.96
N VAL A 105 1.04 -5.00 -11.34
CA VAL A 105 2.28 -4.40 -10.84
C VAL A 105 2.21 -4.32 -9.33
N THR A 106 3.24 -4.83 -8.67
CA THR A 106 3.43 -4.71 -7.23
C THR A 106 4.48 -3.66 -6.93
N PHE A 107 4.05 -2.61 -6.22
CA PHE A 107 4.93 -1.56 -5.71
C PHE A 107 5.35 -1.92 -4.29
N THR A 108 6.63 -1.76 -3.99
CA THR A 108 7.16 -1.93 -2.63
C THR A 108 7.37 -0.58 -2.00
N LEU A 109 6.79 -0.37 -0.81
CA LEU A 109 6.88 0.86 -0.06
C LEU A 109 7.67 0.63 1.23
N LYS A 110 8.51 1.60 1.55
CA LYS A 110 9.31 1.63 2.76
C LYS A 110 8.74 2.67 3.72
N TYR A 111 8.56 2.28 4.99
CA TYR A 111 8.36 3.23 6.09
C TYR A 111 9.73 3.57 6.69
N ASP A 112 10.09 4.84 6.74
CA ASP A 112 11.47 5.30 6.96
C ASP A 112 11.96 5.23 8.41
N ARG A 113 11.13 4.76 9.34
CA ARG A 113 11.43 4.71 10.77
C ARG A 113 10.87 3.44 11.40
N GLN A 114 11.32 3.13 12.60
CA GLN A 114 10.72 2.08 13.40
C GLN A 114 9.32 2.50 13.84
N LEU A 115 8.38 1.56 13.84
CA LEU A 115 7.06 1.75 14.39
C LEU A 115 7.05 1.24 15.83
N ALA A 116 6.88 2.15 16.78
CA ALA A 116 6.85 1.82 18.21
C ALA A 116 5.63 0.98 18.56
N VAL A 117 5.74 0.25 19.66
CA VAL A 117 4.62 -0.50 20.23
C VAL A 117 3.44 0.44 20.52
N GLY A 118 2.25 0.05 20.07
CA GLY A 118 1.04 0.83 20.25
C GLY A 118 0.92 2.04 19.31
N ALA A 119 1.89 2.26 18.42
CA ALA A 119 1.87 3.37 17.47
C ALA A 119 1.29 2.98 16.12
N ASP A 120 0.90 4.01 15.36
CA ASP A 120 0.38 3.89 14.01
C ASP A 120 1.31 4.63 13.04
N THR A 121 1.43 4.12 11.81
CA THR A 121 2.07 4.89 10.74
C THR A 121 1.15 6.04 10.32
N ALA A 122 1.70 7.05 9.65
CA ALA A 122 0.85 7.88 8.79
C ALA A 122 0.19 6.99 7.72
N PRO A 123 -0.98 7.36 7.18
CA PRO A 123 -1.52 6.63 6.03
C PRO A 123 -0.51 6.59 4.89
N MET A 124 -0.40 5.47 4.18
CA MET A 124 0.51 5.35 3.04
C MET A 124 0.20 6.39 1.97
N PHE A 125 -1.07 6.64 1.77
CA PHE A 125 -1.67 7.69 0.94
C PHE A 125 -3.10 7.92 1.45
N GLN A 126 -3.80 8.91 0.94
CA GLN A 126 -5.13 9.26 1.44
C GLN A 126 -6.24 9.06 0.41
N GLN A 127 -5.87 8.91 -0.85
CA GLN A 127 -6.84 8.81 -1.93
C GLN A 127 -6.27 8.06 -3.12
N VAL A 128 -7.16 7.59 -3.97
CA VAL A 128 -6.83 7.04 -5.28
C VAL A 128 -7.69 7.74 -6.32
N THR A 129 -7.05 8.26 -7.37
CA THR A 129 -7.74 8.83 -8.51
C THR A 129 -7.70 7.84 -9.67
N VAL A 130 -8.86 7.43 -10.15
CA VAL A 130 -8.98 6.58 -11.32
C VAL A 130 -8.59 7.41 -12.55
N PRO A 131 -7.60 6.98 -13.37
CA PRO A 131 -7.14 7.80 -14.48
C PRO A 131 -8.28 8.17 -15.43
N ALA A 132 -8.37 9.46 -15.76
CA ALA A 132 -9.41 9.97 -16.67
C ALA A 132 -9.24 9.45 -18.10
N GLY A 133 -8.02 9.06 -18.48
CA GLY A 133 -7.72 8.50 -19.80
C GLY A 133 -8.15 7.06 -20.01
N LEU A 134 -8.70 6.38 -18.98
CA LEU A 134 -9.25 5.05 -19.14
C LEU A 134 -10.53 5.12 -19.98
N GLY A 135 -10.49 4.56 -21.20
CA GLY A 135 -11.69 4.33 -21.97
C GLY A 135 -12.57 3.23 -21.38
N ASN A 136 -13.81 3.11 -21.86
CA ASN A 136 -14.75 2.08 -21.38
C ASN A 136 -14.18 0.65 -21.53
N GLU A 137 -13.39 0.41 -22.55
CA GLU A 137 -12.73 -0.88 -22.83
C GLU A 137 -11.64 -1.22 -21.80
N ASN A 138 -10.99 -0.21 -21.21
CA ASN A 138 -9.90 -0.38 -20.24
C ASN A 138 -10.37 -0.22 -18.79
N ALA A 139 -11.49 0.44 -18.55
CA ALA A 139 -12.03 0.65 -17.21
C ALA A 139 -12.31 -0.69 -16.50
N SER A 140 -12.76 -1.70 -17.24
CA SER A 140 -12.99 -3.04 -16.69
C SER A 140 -11.72 -3.78 -16.30
N SER A 141 -10.56 -3.35 -16.79
CA SER A 141 -9.25 -3.95 -16.48
C SER A 141 -8.65 -3.37 -15.20
N PHE A 142 -9.03 -2.15 -14.82
CA PHE A 142 -8.61 -1.51 -13.56
C PHE A 142 -9.55 -1.94 -12.44
N LYS A 143 -9.35 -3.18 -11.94
CA LYS A 143 -10.31 -3.84 -11.04
C LYS A 143 -9.96 -3.77 -9.58
N THR A 144 -8.69 -3.96 -9.24
CA THR A 144 -8.28 -4.12 -7.85
C THR A 144 -6.99 -3.39 -7.55
N MET A 145 -6.96 -2.85 -6.35
CA MET A 145 -5.75 -2.38 -5.69
C MET A 145 -5.68 -3.09 -4.34
N THR A 146 -4.67 -3.92 -4.16
CA THR A 146 -4.47 -4.70 -2.94
C THR A 146 -3.29 -4.15 -2.17
N VAL A 147 -3.48 -3.85 -0.89
CA VAL A 147 -2.42 -3.36 -0.01
C VAL A 147 -2.13 -4.42 1.04
N GLN A 148 -0.85 -4.74 1.22
CA GLN A 148 -0.38 -5.65 2.26
C GLN A 148 0.76 -5.01 3.04
N ALA A 149 0.94 -5.40 4.29
CA ALA A 149 2.02 -4.91 5.13
C ALA A 149 2.79 -6.07 5.72
N GLN A 150 4.09 -5.85 5.90
CA GLN A 150 5.02 -6.79 6.52
C GLN A 150 5.79 -6.05 7.61
N ALA A 151 6.11 -6.76 8.67
CA ALA A 151 6.90 -6.22 9.77
C ALA A 151 7.98 -7.18 10.20
N ILE A 152 9.10 -6.61 10.63
CA ILE A 152 10.17 -7.37 11.28
C ILE A 152 10.58 -6.60 12.53
N GLN A 153 10.82 -7.33 13.65
CA GLN A 153 11.26 -6.66 14.87
C GLN A 153 12.53 -5.84 14.61
N ALA A 154 12.58 -4.68 15.23
CA ALA A 154 13.70 -3.76 15.04
C ALA A 154 14.98 -4.21 15.76
N ASP A 155 14.82 -4.95 16.86
CA ASP A 155 15.94 -5.40 17.67
C ASP A 155 16.88 -6.31 16.86
N GLY A 156 18.15 -6.02 16.90
CA GLY A 156 19.17 -6.76 16.16
C GLY A 156 19.46 -6.22 14.77
N PHE A 157 18.75 -5.18 14.34
CA PHE A 157 18.99 -4.52 13.06
C PHE A 157 19.24 -3.02 13.24
N THR A 158 20.11 -2.46 12.42
CA THR A 158 20.45 -1.05 12.45
C THR A 158 19.70 -0.23 11.40
N SER A 159 19.05 -0.90 10.44
CA SER A 159 18.33 -0.25 9.35
C SER A 159 17.20 -1.10 8.82
N TRP A 160 16.28 -0.45 8.12
CA TRP A 160 15.22 -1.11 7.36
C TRP A 160 15.80 -2.07 6.30
N ASN A 161 16.85 -1.63 5.60
CA ASN A 161 17.48 -2.45 4.56
C ASN A 161 18.04 -3.76 5.13
N ASP A 162 18.75 -3.69 6.26
CA ASP A 162 19.31 -4.88 6.91
C ASP A 162 18.21 -5.83 7.40
N ALA A 163 17.17 -5.28 7.99
CA ALA A 163 16.04 -6.04 8.51
C ALA A 163 15.32 -6.81 7.39
N PHE A 164 14.97 -6.15 6.31
CA PHE A 164 14.24 -6.80 5.21
C PHE A 164 15.14 -7.65 4.31
N ALA A 165 16.43 -7.39 4.22
CA ALA A 165 17.37 -8.32 3.60
C ALA A 165 17.39 -9.66 4.35
N ALA A 166 17.41 -9.65 5.68
CA ALA A 166 17.31 -10.86 6.49
C ALA A 166 15.94 -11.53 6.38
N PHE A 167 14.86 -10.76 6.33
CA PHE A 167 13.49 -11.25 6.13
C PHE A 167 13.37 -12.02 4.80
N ASP A 168 13.89 -11.46 3.72
CA ASP A 168 13.78 -12.02 2.37
C ASP A 168 14.72 -13.21 2.13
N ALA A 169 15.76 -13.37 2.96
CA ALA A 169 16.71 -14.47 2.86
C ALA A 169 16.20 -15.79 3.42
N LYS A 170 15.05 -15.81 4.08
CA LYS A 170 14.47 -17.00 4.71
C LYS A 170 13.68 -17.86 3.72
#